data_4429215d6c9611a21425e8b41b03dd60
#
_entry.id   4429215d6c9611a21425e8b41b03dd60
#
_cell.length_a   1.000
_cell.length_b   1.000
_cell.length_c   1.000
_cell.angle_alpha   90.00
_cell.angle_beta   90.00
_cell.angle_gamma   90.00
#
_symmetry.space_group_name_H-M   'P 1'
#
loop_
_entity.id
_entity.type
_entity.pdbx_description
1 polymer ?
#
loop_
_entity_poly.entity_id
_entity_poly.type
_entity_poly.pdbx_seq_one_letter_code
_entity_poly.pdbx_strand_id
1 'polypeptide(L)' 'MPYINLQVTKGVTRAQKATIVAEFTETLVRVLGKRPEHTHIVIQEVATDDWGFAGELTTTWRAKQAKGAGPRGRRAKG' A
#
# COMPACT_ATOMS: atom_id res chain seq x y z
N MET A 1 -21.23 8.17 6.36
CA MET A 1 -19.84 8.37 6.71
C MET A 1 -18.97 7.54 5.77
N PRO A 2 -18.07 8.15 5.01
CA PRO A 2 -17.19 7.35 4.14
C PRO A 2 -16.12 6.62 4.95
N TYR A 3 -15.76 5.47 4.44
CA TYR A 3 -14.76 4.62 5.08
C TYR A 3 -13.89 3.99 4.00
N ILE A 4 -12.58 4.10 4.17
CA ILE A 4 -11.63 3.49 3.25
C ILE A 4 -10.72 2.56 4.05
N ASN A 5 -10.55 1.35 3.56
CA ASN A 5 -9.59 0.42 4.12
C ASN A 5 -8.52 0.18 3.07
N LEU A 6 -7.31 0.64 3.37
CA LEU A 6 -6.17 0.46 2.49
C LEU A 6 -5.28 -0.63 3.06
N GLN A 7 -5.05 -1.68 2.30
CA GLN A 7 -4.15 -2.74 2.70
C GLN A 7 -2.88 -2.64 1.87
N VAL A 8 -1.74 -2.65 2.53
CA VAL A 8 -0.45 -2.57 1.86
C VAL A 8 0.50 -3.53 2.53
N THR A 9 1.56 -3.91 1.82
CA THR A 9 2.59 -4.72 2.46
C THR A 9 3.37 -3.86 3.44
N LYS A 10 3.97 -4.50 4.42
CA LYS A 10 4.71 -3.79 5.47
C LYS A 10 5.84 -2.97 4.91
N GLY A 11 6.21 -1.93 5.63
CA GLY A 11 7.31 -1.07 5.26
C GLY A 11 6.92 0.37 5.02
N VAL A 12 5.67 0.71 5.28
CA VAL A 12 5.19 2.09 5.09
C VAL A 12 5.51 2.89 6.34
N THR A 13 6.12 4.05 6.17
CA THR A 13 6.49 4.89 7.30
C THR A 13 5.27 5.64 7.83
N ARG A 14 5.42 6.14 9.06
CA ARG A 14 4.34 6.93 9.65
C ARG A 14 4.08 8.19 8.83
N ALA A 15 5.13 8.82 8.32
CA ALA A 15 4.96 10.02 7.51
C ALA A 15 4.19 9.73 6.22
N GLN A 16 4.49 8.58 5.61
CA GLN A 16 3.76 8.18 4.41
C GLN A 16 2.30 7.92 4.72
N LYS A 17 2.02 7.27 5.84
CA LYS A 17 0.63 7.03 6.23
C LYS A 17 -0.12 8.33 6.45
N ALA A 18 0.53 9.30 7.09
CA ALA A 18 -0.10 10.60 7.34
C ALA A 18 -0.44 11.29 6.03
N THR A 19 0.47 11.24 5.06
CA THR A 19 0.22 11.86 3.76
C THR A 19 -0.94 11.17 3.05
N ILE A 20 -0.97 9.84 3.08
CA ILE A 20 -2.05 9.09 2.43
C ILE A 20 -3.40 9.46 3.04
N VAL A 21 -3.47 9.50 4.36
CA VAL A 21 -4.73 9.83 5.03
C VAL A 21 -5.17 11.24 4.64
N ALA A 22 -4.23 12.19 4.62
CA ALA A 22 -4.57 13.56 4.28
C ALA A 22 -5.08 13.67 2.85
N GLU A 23 -4.42 13.01 1.91
CA GLU A 23 -4.78 13.13 0.51
C GLU A 23 -6.08 12.39 0.19
N PHE A 24 -6.28 11.22 0.79
CA PHE A 24 -7.54 10.51 0.58
C PHE A 24 -8.71 11.30 1.14
N THR A 25 -8.52 11.90 2.31
CA THR A 25 -9.56 12.72 2.91
C THR A 25 -9.88 13.91 2.00
N GLU A 26 -8.86 14.57 1.50
CA GLU A 26 -9.05 15.71 0.62
C GLU A 26 -9.86 15.33 -0.62
N THR A 27 -9.57 14.17 -1.19
CA THR A 27 -10.31 13.72 -2.36
C THR A 27 -11.79 13.56 -2.08
N LEU A 28 -12.13 12.95 -0.95
CA LEU A 28 -13.53 12.74 -0.61
C LEU A 28 -14.24 14.04 -0.28
N VAL A 29 -13.52 14.99 0.31
CA VAL A 29 -14.09 16.31 0.57
C VAL A 29 -14.35 17.02 -0.76
N ARG A 30 -13.38 17.02 -1.64
CA ARG A 30 -13.46 17.75 -2.89
C ARG A 30 -14.48 17.15 -3.85
N VAL A 31 -14.50 15.84 -3.96
CA VAL A 31 -15.32 15.17 -4.96
C VAL A 31 -16.73 14.91 -4.46
N LEU A 32 -16.88 14.51 -3.20
CA LEU A 32 -18.16 14.10 -2.67
C LEU A 32 -18.76 15.06 -1.67
N GLY A 33 -18.03 16.11 -1.30
CA GLY A 33 -18.53 17.06 -0.31
C GLY A 33 -18.62 16.47 1.09
N LYS A 34 -17.84 15.44 1.38
CA LYS A 34 -17.88 14.82 2.70
C LYS A 34 -17.09 15.65 3.70
N ARG A 35 -17.45 15.51 4.95
CA ARG A 35 -16.80 16.27 6.02
C ARG A 35 -15.55 15.49 6.47
N PRO A 36 -14.42 16.17 6.66
CA PRO A 36 -13.20 15.46 7.10
C PRO A 36 -13.39 14.68 8.39
N GLU A 37 -14.13 15.25 9.33
CA GLU A 37 -14.31 14.60 10.63
C GLU A 37 -15.20 13.36 10.54
N HIS A 38 -15.89 13.16 9.42
CA HIS A 38 -16.69 11.95 9.21
C HIS A 38 -16.03 10.98 8.26
N THR A 39 -14.84 11.29 7.75
CA THR A 39 -14.15 10.46 6.78
C THR A 39 -13.13 9.61 7.53
N HIS A 40 -13.30 8.31 7.46
CA HIS A 40 -12.46 7.37 8.20
C HIS A 40 -11.60 6.57 7.24
N ILE A 41 -10.32 6.46 7.55
CA ILE A 41 -9.37 5.72 6.71
C ILE A 41 -8.56 4.82 7.62
N VAL A 42 -8.54 3.54 7.27
CA VAL A 42 -7.75 2.55 8.01
C VAL A 42 -6.66 2.05 7.08
N ILE A 43 -5.44 1.98 7.58
CA ILE A 43 -4.31 1.45 6.83
C ILE A 43 -3.89 0.17 7.53
N GLN A 44 -3.95 -0.94 6.81
CA GLN A 44 -3.54 -2.23 7.34
C GLN A 44 -2.28 -2.69 6.63
N GLU A 45 -1.23 -2.92 7.40
CA GLU A 45 0.00 -3.47 6.85
C GLU A 45 -0.06 -4.97 6.97
N VAL A 46 0.20 -5.65 5.86
CA VAL A 46 0.11 -7.10 5.78
C VAL A 46 1.50 -7.65 5.48
N ALA A 47 1.90 -8.68 6.21
CA ALA A 47 3.20 -9.30 5.96
C ALA A 47 3.22 -9.89 4.56
N THR A 48 4.39 -9.87 3.93
CA THR A 48 4.51 -10.42 2.57
C THR A 48 4.21 -11.91 2.54
N ASP A 49 4.34 -12.60 3.68
CA ASP A 49 3.96 -14.02 3.75
C ASP A 49 2.45 -14.20 3.76
N ASP A 50 1.69 -13.12 3.96
CA ASP A 50 0.24 -13.19 3.99
C ASP A 50 -0.39 -12.50 2.79
N TRP A 51 0.41 -12.19 1.78
CA TRP A 51 -0.05 -11.48 0.59
C TRP A 51 0.35 -12.26 -0.65
N GLY A 52 -0.61 -12.72 -1.40
CA GLY A 52 -0.34 -13.53 -2.59
C GLY A 52 -0.84 -12.88 -3.86
N PHE A 53 -0.10 -13.10 -4.92
CA PHE A 53 -0.54 -12.74 -6.26
C PHE A 53 0.24 -13.59 -7.25
N ALA A 54 -0.29 -13.72 -8.44
CA ALA A 54 0.32 -14.53 -9.49
C ALA A 54 0.59 -15.97 -9.04
N GLY A 55 -0.23 -16.45 -8.10
CA GLY A 55 -0.11 -17.82 -7.61
C GLY A 55 0.97 -18.03 -6.58
N GLU A 56 1.62 -16.98 -6.11
CA GLU A 56 2.71 -17.10 -5.15
C GLU A 56 2.57 -16.09 -4.02
N LEU A 57 3.18 -16.39 -2.90
CA LEU A 57 3.30 -15.41 -1.83
C LEU A 57 4.26 -14.31 -2.28
N THR A 58 4.00 -13.09 -1.84
CA THR A 58 4.84 -11.96 -2.19
C THR A 58 6.29 -12.22 -1.80
N THR A 59 6.53 -12.83 -0.65
CA THR A 59 7.86 -13.14 -0.20
C THR A 59 8.59 -14.01 -1.22
N THR A 60 7.92 -15.05 -1.71
CA THR A 60 8.48 -15.94 -2.70
C THR A 60 8.75 -15.23 -4.02
N TRP A 61 7.77 -14.44 -4.45
CA TRP A 61 7.89 -13.72 -5.71
C TRP A 61 9.08 -12.75 -5.68
N ARG A 62 9.23 -12.02 -4.57
CA ARG A 62 10.35 -11.07 -4.44
C ARG A 62 11.69 -11.79 -4.40
N ALA A 63 11.75 -12.96 -3.75
CA ALA A 63 12.97 -13.74 -3.73
C ALA A 63 13.37 -14.18 -5.13
N LYS A 64 12.39 -14.59 -5.93
CA LYS A 64 12.65 -14.96 -7.31
C LYS A 64 13.12 -13.77 -8.13
N GLN A 65 12.51 -12.62 -7.93
CA GLN A 65 12.90 -11.42 -8.65
C GLN A 65 14.33 -11.01 -8.30
N ALA A 66 14.70 -11.10 -7.03
CA ALA A 66 16.04 -10.77 -6.61
C ALA A 66 17.06 -11.71 -7.25
N LYS A 67 16.75 -12.99 -7.29
CA LYS A 67 17.64 -13.96 -7.94
C LYS A 67 17.68 -13.78 -9.44
N GLY A 68 16.51 -13.59 -10.04
CA GLY A 68 16.45 -13.40 -11.47
C GLY A 68 17.07 -12.09 -11.90
N ALA A 69 17.00 -11.08 -11.06
CA ALA A 69 17.61 -9.81 -11.36
C ALA A 69 19.13 -9.94 -11.38
N GLY A 70 19.65 -10.77 -10.49
CA GLY A 70 21.05 -11.02 -10.48
C GLY A 70 21.86 -9.77 -10.65
N PRO A 71 22.89 -9.84 -11.46
CA PRO A 71 23.74 -8.65 -11.63
C PRO A 71 23.04 -7.49 -12.27
N ARG A 72 21.98 -7.72 -13.04
CA ARG A 72 21.35 -6.60 -13.63
C ARG A 72 20.20 -6.13 -12.82
N GLY A 73 20.14 -6.68 -11.71
CA GLY A 73 19.12 -6.38 -10.90
C GLY A 73 18.65 -5.10 -10.77
N ARG A 74 18.87 -4.74 -11.08
CA ARG A 74 18.30 -3.86 -10.89
C ARG A 74 17.30 -3.38 -11.32
N ARG A 75 17.08 -3.57 -11.87
CA ARG A 75 16.20 -3.06 -12.44
C ARG A 75 15.13 -3.09 -11.92
N ALA A 76 15.08 -3.29 -11.57
CA ALA A 76 14.19 -3.34 -11.27
C ALA A 76 13.35 -2.85 -10.91
N LYS A 77 13.11 -2.64 -11.01
CA LYS A 77 12.31 -2.14 -10.84
C LYS A 77 11.53 -2.19 -10.33
N GLY A 78 11.53 -2.31 -10.07
CA GLY A 78 10.57 -2.19 -9.66
C GLY A 78 10.08 -2.49 -9.07
#